data_4c093d028cc2cbdc6314d4d43962dc83
#
_entry.id   4c093d028cc2cbdc6314d4d43962dc83
#
_cell.length_a   1.000
_cell.length_b   1.000
_cell.length_c   1.000
_cell.angle_alpha   90.00
_cell.angle_beta   90.00
_cell.angle_gamma   90.00
#
_symmetry.space_group_name_H-M   'P 1'
#
loop_
_entity.id
_entity.type
_entity.pdbx_description
1 polymer ?
#
loop_
_entity_poly.entity_id
_entity_poly.type
_entity_poly.pdbx_seq_one_letter_code
_entity_poly.pdbx_strand_id
1 'polypeptide(L)'
;MTRELIYGRNAVREALRGRREVLELWAGDRAADSLEWLAEGPRVQVHKERELTEAAGSPDHQGVVAWAAPYPYADAWELAAGERPLLACLDQVTDPRNLGAVVRGAAGAGATGVVVPAHGSARVTAAVCRSSAGAVEHVPVAVVPNLARYLAEIKGGDFWAYAAVAEGGTSMWDADLAGGVALVFGAEGKGVRPLVRKTCDGVVSIPLSAGTESLNVSVAAAVLLYEARRQRAA
;
A
#
# COMPACT_ATOMS: atom_id res chain seq x y z
N MET A 1 -26.40 4.29 0.15
CA MET A 1 -25.16 3.51 0.07
C MET A 1 -24.00 4.41 0.49
N THR A 2 -23.11 3.91 1.33
CA THR A 2 -21.88 4.64 1.69
C THR A 2 -21.00 4.74 0.45
N ARG A 3 -20.47 5.93 0.14
CA ARG A 3 -19.55 6.14 -0.98
C ARG A 3 -18.27 6.80 -0.49
N GLU A 4 -17.16 6.50 -1.12
CA GLU A 4 -15.84 7.02 -0.80
C GLU A 4 -15.33 7.93 -1.90
N LEU A 5 -14.69 9.02 -1.51
CA LEU A 5 -14.10 10.00 -2.39
C LEU A 5 -12.75 9.50 -2.91
N ILE A 6 -12.51 9.72 -4.20
CA ILE A 6 -11.21 9.54 -4.86
C ILE A 6 -10.93 10.79 -5.69
N TYR A 7 -9.71 11.29 -5.71
CA TYR A 7 -9.33 12.43 -6.54
C TYR A 7 -7.92 12.31 -7.13
N GLY A 8 -7.70 13.02 -8.22
CA GLY A 8 -6.46 13.02 -8.98
C GLY A 8 -6.46 12.03 -10.14
N ARG A 9 -5.87 12.43 -11.26
CA ARG A 9 -5.97 11.72 -12.55
C ARG A 9 -5.63 10.24 -12.49
N ASN A 10 -4.48 9.89 -11.91
CA ASN A 10 -4.06 8.50 -11.83
C ASN A 10 -4.96 7.70 -10.88
N ALA A 11 -5.29 8.25 -9.69
CA ALA A 11 -6.12 7.57 -8.72
C ALA A 11 -7.51 7.24 -9.30
N VAL A 12 -8.15 8.20 -9.98
CA VAL A 12 -9.47 8.00 -10.59
C VAL A 12 -9.39 7.05 -11.78
N ARG A 13 -8.37 7.19 -12.65
CA ARG A 13 -8.18 6.26 -13.78
C ARG A 13 -8.01 4.82 -13.33
N GLU A 14 -7.17 4.59 -12.33
CA GLU A 14 -6.95 3.24 -11.81
C GLU A 14 -8.17 2.71 -11.04
N ALA A 15 -8.98 3.58 -10.42
CA ALA A 15 -10.24 3.17 -9.83
C ALA A 15 -11.26 2.69 -10.87
N LEU A 16 -11.33 3.34 -12.05
CA LEU A 16 -12.18 2.89 -13.16
C LEU A 16 -11.77 1.50 -13.70
N ARG A 17 -10.47 1.15 -13.58
CA ARG A 17 -9.90 -0.13 -14.07
C ARG A 17 -9.73 -1.17 -12.96
N GLY A 18 -9.97 -0.75 -11.72
CA GLY A 18 -9.76 -1.54 -10.52
C GLY A 18 -10.96 -2.38 -10.10
N ARG A 19 -10.98 -2.70 -8.80
CA ARG A 19 -11.97 -3.61 -8.21
C ARG A 19 -13.21 -2.91 -7.68
N ARG A 20 -13.20 -1.58 -7.54
CA ARG A 20 -14.33 -0.81 -7.03
C ARG A 20 -15.20 -0.27 -8.16
N GLU A 21 -16.51 -0.27 -7.94
CA GLU A 21 -17.43 0.42 -8.81
C GLU A 21 -17.29 1.94 -8.59
N VAL A 22 -17.03 2.69 -9.66
CA VAL A 22 -17.08 4.15 -9.66
C VAL A 22 -18.51 4.58 -9.96
N LEU A 23 -19.13 5.27 -9.00
CA LEU A 23 -20.56 5.61 -9.01
C LEU A 23 -20.83 6.97 -9.63
N GLU A 24 -19.89 7.91 -9.48
CA GLU A 24 -20.03 9.30 -9.93
C GLU A 24 -18.65 9.84 -10.32
N LEU A 25 -18.60 10.64 -11.40
CA LEU A 25 -17.38 11.16 -11.98
C LEU A 25 -17.52 12.64 -12.35
N TRP A 26 -16.70 13.48 -11.74
CA TRP A 26 -16.64 14.91 -12.01
C TRP A 26 -15.30 15.28 -12.65
N ALA A 27 -15.35 16.17 -13.64
CA ALA A 27 -14.16 16.70 -14.26
C ALA A 27 -14.31 18.21 -14.53
N GLY A 28 -13.18 18.92 -14.48
CA GLY A 28 -13.12 20.31 -14.98
C GLY A 28 -13.08 20.33 -16.50
N ASP A 29 -13.47 21.44 -17.14
CA ASP A 29 -13.58 21.58 -18.61
C ASP A 29 -12.35 21.02 -19.33
N ARG A 30 -11.13 21.44 -18.95
CA ARG A 30 -9.89 20.97 -19.59
C ARG A 30 -9.65 19.46 -19.43
N ALA A 31 -10.02 18.90 -18.29
CA ALA A 31 -9.87 17.46 -18.05
C ALA A 31 -10.90 16.68 -18.85
N ALA A 32 -12.15 17.12 -18.90
CA ALA A 32 -13.22 16.52 -19.68
C ALA A 32 -12.87 16.46 -21.18
N ASP A 33 -12.27 17.51 -21.71
CA ASP A 33 -11.88 17.60 -23.12
C ASP A 33 -10.62 16.79 -23.48
N SER A 34 -9.72 16.55 -22.53
CA SER A 34 -8.38 16.00 -22.82
C SER A 34 -8.13 14.57 -22.34
N LEU A 35 -8.99 14.04 -21.46
CA LEU A 35 -8.77 12.74 -20.83
C LEU A 35 -9.75 11.69 -21.40
N GLU A 36 -9.34 11.03 -22.48
CA GLU A 36 -10.14 10.00 -23.17
C GLU A 36 -10.61 8.85 -22.25
N TRP A 37 -9.78 8.48 -21.27
CA TRP A 37 -10.11 7.40 -20.33
C TRP A 37 -11.30 7.70 -19.40
N LEU A 38 -11.75 8.94 -19.32
CA LEU A 38 -12.98 9.28 -18.60
C LEU A 38 -14.23 8.58 -19.19
N ALA A 39 -14.17 8.20 -20.45
CA ALA A 39 -15.22 7.43 -21.11
C ALA A 39 -15.31 5.96 -20.65
N GLU A 40 -14.32 5.46 -19.91
CA GLU A 40 -14.33 4.11 -19.32
C GLU A 40 -15.30 4.00 -18.12
N GLY A 41 -15.77 5.13 -17.60
CA GLY A 41 -16.58 5.23 -16.38
C GLY A 41 -18.04 5.70 -16.61
N PRO A 42 -18.71 6.09 -15.53
CA PRO A 42 -20.03 6.70 -15.60
C PRO A 42 -19.97 8.04 -16.33
N ARG A 43 -21.16 8.56 -16.74
CA ARG A 43 -21.25 9.85 -17.43
C ARG A 43 -20.54 10.94 -16.62
N VAL A 44 -19.58 11.62 -17.26
CA VAL A 44 -18.85 12.74 -16.67
C VAL A 44 -19.77 13.93 -16.44
N GLN A 45 -19.72 14.49 -15.23
CA GLN A 45 -20.33 15.77 -14.91
C GLN A 45 -19.24 16.84 -14.93
N VAL A 46 -19.45 17.89 -15.74
CA VAL A 46 -18.47 18.98 -15.85
C VAL A 46 -18.71 20.00 -14.76
N HIS A 47 -17.68 20.32 -13.98
CA HIS A 47 -17.73 21.21 -12.83
C HIS A 47 -16.61 22.26 -12.87
N LYS A 48 -16.86 23.40 -12.22
CA LYS A 48 -15.82 24.44 -12.04
C LYS A 48 -14.73 23.94 -11.09
N GLU A 49 -13.52 24.45 -11.29
CA GLU A 49 -12.35 24.14 -10.46
C GLU A 49 -12.61 24.30 -8.95
N ARG A 50 -13.34 25.36 -8.58
CA ARG A 50 -13.73 25.61 -7.18
C ARG A 50 -14.60 24.48 -6.60
N GLU A 51 -15.55 23.98 -7.36
CA GLU A 51 -16.46 22.90 -6.93
C GLU A 51 -15.69 21.58 -6.73
N LEU A 52 -14.74 21.30 -7.64
CA LEU A 52 -13.85 20.15 -7.53
C LEU A 52 -12.95 20.27 -6.28
N THR A 53 -12.42 21.45 -6.00
CA THR A 53 -11.61 21.69 -4.79
C THR A 53 -12.42 21.52 -3.51
N GLU A 54 -13.65 22.04 -3.49
CA GLU A 54 -14.56 21.88 -2.35
C GLU A 54 -14.92 20.40 -2.13
N ALA A 55 -15.24 19.67 -3.20
CA ALA A 55 -15.57 18.25 -3.13
C ALA A 55 -14.37 17.38 -2.69
N ALA A 56 -13.18 17.65 -3.23
CA ALA A 56 -11.96 16.93 -2.89
C ALA A 56 -11.40 17.29 -1.50
N GLY A 57 -11.76 18.45 -0.96
CA GLY A 57 -11.13 19.01 0.23
C GLY A 57 -9.63 19.33 0.04
N SER A 58 -9.18 19.44 -1.23
CA SER A 58 -7.78 19.62 -1.61
C SER A 58 -7.67 20.20 -3.01
N PRO A 59 -6.70 21.10 -3.28
CA PRO A 59 -6.41 21.58 -4.63
C PRO A 59 -5.71 20.52 -5.51
N ASP A 60 -5.25 19.41 -4.93
CA ASP A 60 -4.44 18.38 -5.61
C ASP A 60 -5.28 17.44 -6.50
N HIS A 61 -6.55 17.73 -6.75
CA HIS A 61 -7.46 16.88 -7.53
C HIS A 61 -7.12 16.79 -9.03
N GLN A 62 -6.24 17.65 -9.55
CA GLN A 62 -5.79 17.61 -10.95
C GLN A 62 -6.93 17.68 -11.97
N GLY A 63 -8.04 18.32 -11.61
CA GLY A 63 -9.22 18.48 -12.43
C GLY A 63 -10.14 17.24 -12.48
N VAL A 64 -9.95 16.23 -11.63
CA VAL A 64 -10.79 15.02 -11.62
C VAL A 64 -11.09 14.57 -10.20
N VAL A 65 -12.37 14.30 -9.94
CA VAL A 65 -12.90 13.78 -8.67
C VAL A 65 -13.90 12.67 -8.99
N ALA A 66 -13.94 11.64 -8.16
CA ALA A 66 -14.88 10.53 -8.29
C ALA A 66 -15.38 10.06 -6.92
N TRP A 67 -16.55 9.46 -6.92
CA TRP A 67 -17.08 8.69 -5.79
C TRP A 67 -17.22 7.24 -6.21
N ALA A 68 -16.68 6.36 -5.39
CA ALA A 68 -16.71 4.93 -5.62
C ALA A 68 -17.37 4.20 -4.44
N ALA A 69 -17.71 2.94 -4.65
CA ALA A 69 -18.07 2.03 -3.58
C ALA A 69 -16.96 1.95 -2.51
N PRO A 70 -17.27 1.57 -1.25
CA PRO A 70 -16.28 1.40 -0.21
C PRO A 70 -15.13 0.48 -0.65
N TYR A 71 -13.92 0.77 -0.14
CA TYR A 71 -12.75 -0.02 -0.49
C TYR A 71 -12.91 -1.50 -0.04
N PRO A 72 -12.79 -2.47 -0.97
CA PRO A 72 -12.98 -3.89 -0.69
C PRO A 72 -11.70 -4.47 -0.07
N TYR A 73 -11.53 -4.35 1.25
CA TYR A 73 -10.41 -4.99 1.95
C TYR A 73 -10.41 -6.50 1.70
N ALA A 74 -9.23 -7.04 1.42
CA ALA A 74 -9.05 -8.46 1.17
C ALA A 74 -9.00 -9.27 2.47
N ASP A 75 -9.20 -10.57 2.35
CA ASP A 75 -8.89 -11.51 3.43
C ASP A 75 -7.36 -11.66 3.54
N ALA A 76 -6.82 -11.42 4.74
CA ALA A 76 -5.38 -11.44 4.97
C ALA A 76 -4.78 -12.86 4.89
N TRP A 77 -5.56 -13.87 5.27
CA TRP A 77 -5.10 -15.27 5.23
C TRP A 77 -5.06 -15.78 3.79
N GLU A 78 -6.02 -15.40 2.96
CA GLU A 78 -5.99 -15.71 1.52
C GLU A 78 -4.75 -15.10 0.84
N LEU A 79 -4.33 -13.90 1.25
CA LEU A 79 -3.10 -13.27 0.73
C LEU A 79 -1.83 -14.07 1.05
N ALA A 80 -1.83 -14.83 2.14
CA ALA A 80 -0.71 -15.67 2.57
C ALA A 80 -0.76 -17.10 2.00
N ALA A 81 -1.88 -17.52 1.41
CA ALA A 81 -2.14 -18.91 1.03
C ALA A 81 -1.57 -19.30 -0.36
N GLY A 82 -0.97 -18.39 -1.11
CA GLY A 82 -0.45 -18.67 -2.46
C GLY A 82 0.88 -19.42 -2.46
N GLU A 83 1.32 -19.82 -3.64
CA GLU A 83 2.67 -20.29 -3.87
C GLU A 83 3.65 -19.10 -3.80
N ARG A 84 4.58 -19.08 -2.84
CA ARG A 84 5.57 -18.00 -2.64
C ARG A 84 4.96 -16.60 -2.48
N PRO A 85 4.00 -16.36 -1.55
CA PRO A 85 3.42 -15.03 -1.36
C PRO A 85 4.45 -14.03 -0.87
N LEU A 86 4.32 -12.75 -1.27
CA LEU A 86 5.14 -11.63 -0.82
C LEU A 86 4.22 -10.61 -0.17
N LEU A 87 4.31 -10.45 1.15
CA LEU A 87 3.48 -9.54 1.91
C LEU A 87 4.29 -8.37 2.46
N ALA A 88 3.74 -7.16 2.35
CA ALA A 88 4.21 -6.01 3.11
C ALA A 88 3.28 -5.80 4.32
N CYS A 89 3.78 -6.04 5.52
CA CYS A 89 3.04 -5.88 6.77
C CYS A 89 3.46 -4.58 7.45
N LEU A 90 2.51 -3.66 7.73
CA LEU A 90 2.80 -2.36 8.30
C LEU A 90 2.37 -2.29 9.76
N ASP A 91 3.32 -2.19 10.68
CA ASP A 91 3.06 -2.12 12.11
C ASP A 91 2.98 -0.66 12.59
N GLN A 92 1.77 -0.16 12.81
CA GLN A 92 1.49 1.21 13.28
C GLN A 92 1.95 2.34 12.36
N VAL A 93 1.95 2.14 11.06
CA VAL A 93 2.17 3.19 10.07
C VAL A 93 0.88 4.01 9.93
N THR A 94 0.85 5.20 10.50
CA THR A 94 -0.36 6.03 10.61
C THR A 94 -0.52 7.05 9.50
N ASP A 95 0.56 7.43 8.81
CA ASP A 95 0.49 8.38 7.69
C ASP A 95 -0.07 7.70 6.43
N PRO A 96 -1.21 8.18 5.89
CA PRO A 96 -1.78 7.67 4.65
C PRO A 96 -0.84 7.79 3.44
N ARG A 97 0.08 8.77 3.43
CA ARG A 97 1.05 8.93 2.35
C ARG A 97 2.07 7.81 2.35
N ASN A 98 2.54 7.41 3.54
CA ASN A 98 3.44 6.27 3.66
C ASN A 98 2.75 4.96 3.26
N LEU A 99 1.50 4.73 3.72
CA LEU A 99 0.74 3.56 3.27
C LEU A 99 0.62 3.53 1.73
N GLY A 100 0.22 4.65 1.12
CA GLY A 100 0.09 4.71 -0.34
C GLY A 100 1.40 4.49 -1.09
N ALA A 101 2.52 5.05 -0.59
CA ALA A 101 3.83 4.85 -1.18
C ALA A 101 4.29 3.38 -1.05
N VAL A 102 4.03 2.73 0.10
CA VAL A 102 4.29 1.28 0.27
C VAL A 102 3.46 0.45 -0.70
N VAL A 103 2.16 0.72 -0.82
CA VAL A 103 1.28 0.02 -1.78
C VAL A 103 1.79 0.17 -3.21
N ARG A 104 2.27 1.37 -3.59
CA ARG A 104 2.85 1.61 -4.91
C ARG A 104 4.14 0.83 -5.13
N GLY A 105 5.03 0.78 -4.13
CA GLY A 105 6.24 -0.05 -4.15
C GLY A 105 5.91 -1.54 -4.25
N ALA A 106 4.91 -1.99 -3.47
CA ALA A 106 4.41 -3.36 -3.46
C ALA A 106 3.86 -3.78 -4.83
N ALA A 107 3.09 -2.90 -5.49
CA ALA A 107 2.62 -3.11 -6.86
C ALA A 107 3.78 -3.33 -7.84
N GLY A 108 4.76 -2.43 -7.81
CA GLY A 108 5.95 -2.52 -8.68
C GLY A 108 6.81 -3.76 -8.40
N ALA A 109 6.87 -4.21 -7.16
CA ALA A 109 7.60 -5.41 -6.77
C ALA A 109 6.83 -6.72 -7.03
N GLY A 110 5.54 -6.67 -7.36
CA GLY A 110 4.70 -7.85 -7.54
C GLY A 110 4.34 -8.52 -6.21
N ALA A 111 4.16 -7.72 -5.15
CA ALA A 111 3.70 -8.23 -3.87
C ALA A 111 2.26 -8.73 -3.96
N THR A 112 1.97 -9.80 -3.22
CA THR A 112 0.64 -10.41 -3.13
C THR A 112 -0.36 -9.47 -2.43
N GLY A 113 0.10 -8.67 -1.47
CA GLY A 113 -0.73 -7.71 -0.78
C GLY A 113 -0.01 -6.92 0.32
N VAL A 114 -0.76 -5.98 0.90
CA VAL A 114 -0.34 -5.18 2.05
C VAL A 114 -1.26 -5.46 3.23
N VAL A 115 -0.70 -5.72 4.41
CA VAL A 115 -1.46 -6.04 5.62
C VAL A 115 -1.24 -4.95 6.67
N VAL A 116 -2.33 -4.43 7.23
CA VAL A 116 -2.31 -3.41 8.29
C VAL A 116 -3.12 -3.85 9.49
N PRO A 117 -2.73 -3.53 10.74
CA PRO A 117 -3.54 -3.79 11.93
C PRO A 117 -4.79 -2.92 11.98
N ALA A 118 -5.83 -3.43 12.64
CA ALA A 118 -7.12 -2.73 12.83
C ALA A 118 -6.99 -1.40 13.58
N HIS A 119 -6.01 -1.29 14.45
CA HIS A 119 -5.78 -0.11 15.28
C HIS A 119 -4.38 0.45 15.11
N GLY A 120 -4.26 1.78 15.16
CA GLY A 120 -2.96 2.47 15.07
C GLY A 120 -2.31 2.45 13.68
N SER A 121 -3.06 2.21 12.61
CA SER A 121 -2.56 2.26 11.23
C SER A 121 -3.51 3.00 10.30
N ALA A 122 -2.96 3.59 9.26
CA ALA A 122 -3.73 4.24 8.20
C ALA A 122 -4.70 3.23 7.53
N ARG A 123 -5.82 3.75 7.08
CA ARG A 123 -6.81 3.07 6.24
C ARG A 123 -6.71 3.58 4.81
N VAL A 124 -7.26 2.81 3.87
CA VAL A 124 -7.40 3.28 2.50
C VAL A 124 -8.39 4.46 2.49
N THR A 125 -7.89 5.60 2.07
CA THR A 125 -8.60 6.88 1.96
C THR A 125 -8.25 7.52 0.62
N ALA A 126 -8.91 8.62 0.27
CA ALA A 126 -8.55 9.41 -0.92
C ALA A 126 -7.05 9.78 -0.95
N ALA A 127 -6.45 10.06 0.21
CA ALA A 127 -5.02 10.37 0.31
C ALA A 127 -4.13 9.16 -0.04
N VAL A 128 -4.55 7.94 0.35
CA VAL A 128 -3.86 6.69 -0.03
C VAL A 128 -4.02 6.41 -1.52
N CYS A 129 -5.23 6.56 -2.07
CA CYS A 129 -5.46 6.41 -3.51
C CYS A 129 -4.56 7.37 -4.31
N ARG A 130 -4.46 8.61 -3.85
CA ARG A 130 -3.62 9.65 -4.46
C ARG A 130 -2.13 9.35 -4.35
N SER A 131 -1.62 9.04 -3.15
CA SER A 131 -0.18 8.77 -2.91
C SER A 131 0.30 7.47 -3.53
N SER A 132 -0.57 6.47 -3.66
CA SER A 132 -0.28 5.24 -4.41
C SER A 132 -0.36 5.41 -5.92
N ALA A 133 -0.75 6.60 -6.43
CA ALA A 133 -1.07 6.84 -7.84
C ALA A 133 -2.11 5.84 -8.40
N GLY A 134 -3.04 5.41 -7.54
CA GLY A 134 -4.07 4.43 -7.87
C GLY A 134 -3.67 2.96 -7.74
N ALA A 135 -2.40 2.65 -7.45
CA ALA A 135 -1.95 1.25 -7.33
C ALA A 135 -2.74 0.44 -6.28
N VAL A 136 -3.35 1.11 -5.29
CA VAL A 136 -4.21 0.48 -4.28
C VAL A 136 -5.45 -0.22 -4.88
N GLU A 137 -5.84 0.13 -6.09
CA GLU A 137 -6.96 -0.53 -6.78
C GLU A 137 -6.60 -1.91 -7.33
N HIS A 138 -5.30 -2.19 -7.48
CA HIS A 138 -4.77 -3.43 -8.05
C HIS A 138 -4.08 -4.32 -7.00
N VAL A 139 -3.36 -3.72 -6.04
CA VAL A 139 -2.75 -4.46 -4.93
C VAL A 139 -3.71 -4.54 -3.76
N PRO A 140 -4.10 -5.76 -3.31
CA PRO A 140 -5.00 -5.92 -2.17
C PRO A 140 -4.39 -5.36 -0.88
N VAL A 141 -5.21 -4.63 -0.12
CA VAL A 141 -4.91 -4.27 1.27
C VAL A 141 -5.85 -5.07 2.17
N ALA A 142 -5.30 -5.71 3.18
CA ALA A 142 -6.05 -6.45 4.19
C ALA A 142 -5.88 -5.83 5.58
N VAL A 143 -6.90 -6.03 6.41
CA VAL A 143 -6.93 -5.53 7.78
C VAL A 143 -7.01 -6.70 8.75
N VAL A 144 -6.08 -6.77 9.71
CA VAL A 144 -6.07 -7.80 10.73
C VAL A 144 -6.30 -7.19 12.12
N PRO A 145 -7.05 -7.86 13.01
CA PRO A 145 -7.26 -7.37 14.37
C PRO A 145 -5.95 -7.21 15.16
N ASN A 146 -5.02 -8.16 14.97
CA ASN A 146 -3.74 -8.21 15.65
C ASN A 146 -2.65 -8.74 14.73
N LEU A 147 -1.67 -7.91 14.42
CA LEU A 147 -0.60 -8.27 13.46
C LEU A 147 0.31 -9.39 14.01
N ALA A 148 0.66 -9.39 15.29
CA ALA A 148 1.49 -10.45 15.86
C ALA A 148 0.79 -11.81 15.80
N ARG A 149 -0.52 -11.85 16.12
CA ARG A 149 -1.30 -13.07 16.01
C ARG A 149 -1.39 -13.56 14.57
N TYR A 150 -1.68 -12.66 13.64
CA TYR A 150 -1.72 -12.99 12.20
C TYR A 150 -0.40 -13.59 11.72
N LEU A 151 0.74 -12.95 12.04
CA LEU A 151 2.05 -13.48 11.68
C LEU A 151 2.33 -14.86 12.29
N ALA A 152 1.91 -15.10 13.54
CA ALA A 152 2.05 -16.41 14.17
C ALA A 152 1.23 -17.51 13.48
N GLU A 153 0.08 -17.14 12.90
CA GLU A 153 -0.83 -18.07 12.24
C GLU A 153 -0.42 -18.41 10.80
N ILE A 154 0.22 -17.46 10.08
CA ILE A 154 0.59 -17.67 8.66
C ILE A 154 1.99 -18.24 8.46
N LYS A 155 2.90 -18.10 9.41
CA LYS A 155 4.26 -18.57 9.29
C LYS A 155 4.37 -20.08 9.51
N GLY A 156 5.34 -20.70 8.86
CA GLY A 156 5.62 -22.13 8.92
C GLY A 156 5.77 -22.73 7.53
N GLY A 157 6.32 -23.91 7.43
CA GLY A 157 6.69 -24.49 6.15
C GLY A 157 7.72 -23.61 5.44
N ASP A 158 7.40 -23.19 4.21
CA ASP A 158 8.26 -22.32 3.40
C ASP A 158 7.87 -20.82 3.47
N PHE A 159 7.13 -20.41 4.51
CA PHE A 159 6.73 -19.02 4.72
C PHE A 159 7.40 -18.41 5.94
N TRP A 160 8.15 -17.33 5.73
CA TRP A 160 8.98 -16.65 6.73
C TRP A 160 8.54 -15.22 6.97
N ALA A 161 8.62 -14.75 8.20
CA ALA A 161 8.37 -13.36 8.57
C ALA A 161 9.67 -12.68 9.02
N TYR A 162 10.01 -11.55 8.40
CA TYR A 162 11.17 -10.74 8.77
C TYR A 162 10.75 -9.33 9.19
N ALA A 163 11.21 -8.89 10.36
CA ALA A 163 11.05 -7.51 10.77
C ALA A 163 12.18 -6.65 10.20
N ALA A 164 11.82 -5.59 9.48
CA ALA A 164 12.78 -4.61 8.98
C ALA A 164 13.27 -3.73 10.14
N VAL A 165 14.58 -3.63 10.29
CA VAL A 165 15.25 -2.84 11.32
C VAL A 165 16.31 -1.93 10.69
N ALA A 166 16.62 -0.81 11.36
CA ALA A 166 17.65 0.11 10.88
C ALA A 166 19.05 -0.48 11.07
N GLU A 167 19.27 -1.16 12.20
CA GLU A 167 20.56 -1.72 12.56
C GLU A 167 20.43 -3.14 13.12
N GLY A 168 21.46 -3.94 12.90
CA GLY A 168 21.54 -5.34 13.36
C GLY A 168 20.69 -6.28 12.50
N GLY A 169 20.81 -7.57 12.79
CA GLY A 169 20.14 -8.60 12.02
C GLY A 169 20.88 -8.98 10.73
N THR A 170 20.22 -9.77 9.90
CA THR A 170 20.76 -10.23 8.61
C THR A 170 20.68 -9.10 7.59
N SER A 171 21.77 -8.87 6.85
CA SER A 171 21.75 -7.94 5.72
C SER A 171 20.72 -8.41 4.69
N MET A 172 20.03 -7.49 4.03
CA MET A 172 19.09 -7.83 2.96
C MET A 172 19.74 -8.63 1.83
N TRP A 173 21.03 -8.51 1.64
CA TRP A 173 21.78 -9.24 0.61
C TRP A 173 22.04 -10.70 0.97
N ASP A 174 22.02 -11.02 2.29
CA ASP A 174 22.27 -12.37 2.83
C ASP A 174 20.96 -13.05 3.30
N ALA A 175 19.88 -12.29 3.43
CA ALA A 175 18.57 -12.82 3.81
C ALA A 175 17.93 -13.60 2.64
N ASP A 176 17.38 -14.77 2.94
CA ASP A 176 16.57 -15.53 1.96
C ASP A 176 15.16 -14.95 1.87
N LEU A 177 14.90 -14.27 0.77
CA LEU A 177 13.61 -13.67 0.44
C LEU A 177 12.96 -14.32 -0.79
N ALA A 178 13.49 -15.44 -1.25
CA ALA A 178 13.02 -16.10 -2.46
C ALA A 178 11.72 -16.88 -2.26
N GLY A 179 11.50 -17.45 -1.08
CA GLY A 179 10.29 -18.21 -0.69
C GLY A 179 9.05 -17.34 -0.40
N GLY A 180 8.10 -17.90 0.33
CA GLY A 180 6.98 -17.13 0.91
C GLY A 180 7.49 -16.20 2.01
N VAL A 181 7.22 -14.89 1.91
CA VAL A 181 7.79 -13.90 2.83
C VAL A 181 6.80 -12.81 3.23
N ALA A 182 6.71 -12.54 4.54
CA ALA A 182 6.14 -11.32 5.10
C ALA A 182 7.27 -10.39 5.57
N LEU A 183 7.41 -9.24 4.92
CA LEU A 183 8.30 -8.15 5.35
C LEU A 183 7.52 -7.19 6.23
N VAL A 184 7.94 -7.04 7.49
CA VAL A 184 7.23 -6.26 8.50
C VAL A 184 7.96 -4.94 8.73
N PHE A 185 7.26 -3.83 8.50
CA PHE A 185 7.78 -2.47 8.62
C PHE A 185 7.09 -1.74 9.77
N GLY A 186 7.85 -1.10 10.63
CA GLY A 186 7.32 -0.35 11.76
C GLY A 186 7.11 1.13 11.48
N ALA A 187 6.50 1.81 12.45
CA ALA A 187 6.34 3.26 12.43
C ALA A 187 7.67 3.99 12.46
N GLU A 188 7.72 5.18 11.84
CA GLU A 188 8.88 6.07 11.88
C GLU A 188 9.28 6.39 13.32
N GLY A 189 10.56 6.34 13.62
CA GLY A 189 11.16 6.60 14.93
C GLY A 189 10.96 5.50 15.99
N LYS A 190 9.88 4.72 15.92
CA LYS A 190 9.57 3.67 16.90
C LYS A 190 9.91 2.27 16.39
N GLY A 191 9.98 2.08 15.09
CA GLY A 191 10.20 0.78 14.47
C GLY A 191 9.05 -0.20 14.69
N VAL A 192 9.33 -1.48 14.51
CA VAL A 192 8.39 -2.59 14.73
C VAL A 192 8.21 -2.82 16.24
N ARG A 193 6.97 -2.92 16.71
CA ARG A 193 6.67 -3.18 18.13
C ARG A 193 7.33 -4.46 18.64
N PRO A 194 7.79 -4.49 19.91
CA PRO A 194 8.56 -5.62 20.46
C PRO A 194 7.86 -6.98 20.30
N LEU A 195 6.55 -7.05 20.54
CA LEU A 195 5.80 -8.30 20.40
C LEU A 195 5.73 -8.75 18.92
N VAL A 196 5.50 -7.84 17.98
CA VAL A 196 5.46 -8.13 16.54
C VAL A 196 6.84 -8.62 16.08
N ARG A 197 7.91 -7.90 16.45
CA ARG A 197 9.30 -8.29 16.16
C ARG A 197 9.65 -9.66 16.72
N LYS A 198 9.25 -9.96 17.95
CA LYS A 198 9.47 -11.28 18.59
C LYS A 198 8.74 -12.41 17.87
N THR A 199 7.61 -12.11 17.22
CA THR A 199 6.83 -13.11 16.47
C THR A 199 7.47 -13.41 15.11
N CYS A 200 8.26 -12.49 14.55
CA CYS A 200 8.98 -12.73 13.31
C CYS A 200 10.05 -13.82 13.49
N ASP A 201 10.40 -14.51 12.42
CA ASP A 201 11.43 -15.57 12.41
C ASP A 201 12.84 -14.98 12.41
N GLY A 202 12.99 -13.75 11.88
CA GLY A 202 14.24 -13.03 11.86
C GLY A 202 14.06 -11.53 11.74
N VAL A 203 15.19 -10.85 11.69
CA VAL A 203 15.24 -9.41 11.40
C VAL A 203 16.13 -9.17 10.18
N VAL A 204 15.72 -8.24 9.32
CA VAL A 204 16.46 -7.88 8.11
C VAL A 204 16.79 -6.39 8.14
N SER A 205 18.00 -6.04 7.73
CA SER A 205 18.45 -4.64 7.64
C SER A 205 18.89 -4.28 6.23
N ILE A 206 18.73 -3.01 5.89
CA ILE A 206 19.26 -2.41 4.67
C ILE A 206 20.62 -1.80 5.05
N PRO A 207 21.74 -2.23 4.48
CA PRO A 207 23.03 -1.60 4.72
C PRO A 207 23.01 -0.14 4.28
N LEU A 208 23.31 0.76 5.20
CA LEU A 208 23.32 2.20 4.98
C LEU A 208 24.74 2.73 5.00
N SER A 209 25.02 3.77 4.21
CA SER A 209 26.29 4.49 4.27
C SER A 209 26.40 5.28 5.57
N ALA A 210 27.64 5.56 6.00
CA ALA A 210 27.92 6.34 7.20
C ALA A 210 27.17 7.69 7.20
N GLY A 211 26.59 8.04 8.35
CA GLY A 211 25.83 9.29 8.53
C GLY A 211 24.33 9.19 8.24
N THR A 212 23.84 8.05 7.77
CA THR A 212 22.42 7.80 7.61
C THR A 212 21.96 6.77 8.65
N GLU A 213 21.10 7.19 9.59
CA GLU A 213 20.65 6.33 10.68
C GLU A 213 19.45 5.45 10.29
N SER A 214 18.58 5.92 9.39
CA SER A 214 17.40 5.19 8.94
C SER A 214 16.85 5.74 7.62
N LEU A 215 15.96 4.97 6.99
CA LEU A 215 15.17 5.38 5.81
C LEU A 215 13.71 5.61 6.22
N ASN A 216 13.04 6.48 5.48
CA ASN A 216 11.58 6.55 5.53
C ASN A 216 10.99 5.15 5.30
N VAL A 217 9.92 4.80 6.00
CA VAL A 217 9.32 3.45 5.96
C VAL A 217 8.93 3.01 4.55
N SER A 218 8.44 3.92 3.71
CA SER A 218 8.05 3.57 2.33
C SER A 218 9.26 3.32 1.42
N VAL A 219 10.38 4.01 1.67
CA VAL A 219 11.64 3.77 0.97
C VAL A 219 12.22 2.42 1.38
N ALA A 220 12.30 2.14 2.69
CA ALA A 220 12.75 0.85 3.21
C ALA A 220 11.90 -0.31 2.65
N ALA A 221 10.58 -0.14 2.62
CA ALA A 221 9.67 -1.13 2.07
C ALA A 221 9.93 -1.37 0.57
N ALA A 222 10.09 -0.32 -0.22
CA ALA A 222 10.38 -0.46 -1.64
C ALA A 222 11.71 -1.22 -1.88
N VAL A 223 12.77 -0.87 -1.16
CA VAL A 223 14.09 -1.52 -1.30
C VAL A 223 13.99 -3.01 -0.99
N LEU A 224 13.42 -3.40 0.16
CA LEU A 224 13.31 -4.81 0.57
C LEU A 224 12.36 -5.62 -0.33
N LEU A 225 11.25 -5.03 -0.76
CA LEU A 225 10.32 -5.69 -1.70
C LEU A 225 10.97 -5.93 -3.07
N TYR A 226 11.78 -4.99 -3.57
CA TYR A 226 12.50 -5.17 -4.83
C TYR A 226 13.66 -6.15 -4.70
N GLU A 227 14.32 -6.25 -3.54
CA GLU A 227 15.28 -7.32 -3.29
C GLU A 227 14.61 -8.70 -3.30
N ALA A 228 13.46 -8.84 -2.62
CA ALA A 228 12.67 -10.07 -2.69
C ALA A 228 12.29 -10.41 -4.15
N ARG A 229 11.86 -9.41 -4.93
CA ARG A 229 11.58 -9.59 -6.37
C ARG A 229 12.81 -10.06 -7.15
N ARG A 230 13.98 -9.45 -6.91
CA ARG A 230 15.23 -9.84 -7.57
C ARG A 230 15.57 -11.30 -7.31
N GLN A 231 15.50 -11.75 -6.05
CA GLN A 231 15.78 -13.13 -5.68
C GLN A 231 14.79 -14.14 -6.29
N ARG A 232 13.54 -13.72 -6.48
CA ARG A 232 12.48 -14.57 -7.09
C ARG A 232 12.55 -14.65 -8.61
N ALA A 233 13.26 -13.73 -9.25
CA ALA A 233 13.46 -13.70 -10.70
C ALA A 233 14.73 -14.45 -11.14
N ALA A 234 15.58 -14.84 -10.19
CA ALA A 234 16.79 -15.62 -10.42
C ALA A 234 16.49 -17.12 -10.40
#